data_866d7b4fcb7fa0c2e2078892f358e2f2
#
_entry.id   866d7b4fcb7fa0c2e2078892f358e2f2
#
_cell.length_a   1.000
_cell.length_b   1.000
_cell.length_c   1.000
_cell.angle_alpha   90.00
_cell.angle_beta   90.00
_cell.angle_gamma   90.00
#
_symmetry.space_group_name_H-M   'P 1'
#
loop_
_entity.id
_entity.type
_entity.pdbx_description
1 polymer ?
#
loop_
_entity_poly.entity_id
_entity_poly.type
_entity_poly.pdbx_seq_one_letter_code
_entity_poly.pdbx_strand_id
1 'polypeptide(L)'
;MQQSNPASVLIAHDRWANQHLYAACQPLSQDQLNQPFEMGTGSLSTNLVHNLGAMQGWTDVLDGTPSRPRLEEQTYTLNQIIELHDPISNAFEQAALARPFDTIINRDRGDHTYTFTVGGILTHVMTHSMHHRAQCLNMLRHLGVEKLPMSSVMEWMLTSDNTK
;
A
#
# COMPACT_ATOMS: atom_id res chain seq x y z
N MET A 1 22.40 3.43 -6.18
CA MET A 1 22.06 3.70 -7.60
C MET A 1 20.72 4.41 -7.63
N GLN A 2 20.66 5.59 -8.26
CA GLN A 2 19.42 6.33 -8.39
C GLN A 2 18.46 5.50 -9.25
N GLN A 3 17.28 5.19 -8.72
CA GLN A 3 16.24 4.48 -9.48
C GLN A 3 15.72 5.43 -10.56
N SER A 4 16.04 5.15 -11.81
CA SER A 4 15.65 5.99 -12.96
C SER A 4 14.34 5.55 -13.61
N ASN A 5 13.83 4.36 -13.29
CA ASN A 5 12.56 3.85 -13.79
C ASN A 5 11.39 4.38 -12.93
N PRO A 6 10.42 5.11 -13.50
CA PRO A 6 9.28 5.63 -12.74
C PRO A 6 8.52 4.60 -11.93
N ALA A 7 8.40 3.35 -12.40
CA ALA A 7 7.74 2.27 -11.67
C ALA A 7 8.49 1.92 -10.37
N SER A 8 9.81 1.78 -10.45
CA SER A 8 10.66 1.52 -9.28
C SER A 8 10.65 2.70 -8.30
N VAL A 9 10.61 3.94 -8.81
CA VAL A 9 10.46 5.15 -7.98
C VAL A 9 9.14 5.11 -7.20
N LEU A 10 8.03 4.78 -7.87
CA LEU A 10 6.72 4.72 -7.22
C LEU A 10 6.66 3.64 -6.14
N ILE A 11 7.20 2.45 -6.39
CA ILE A 11 7.22 1.34 -5.42
C ILE A 11 8.09 1.71 -4.21
N ALA A 12 9.30 2.23 -4.43
CA ALA A 12 10.20 2.61 -3.35
C ALA A 12 9.65 3.77 -2.50
N HIS A 13 9.05 4.77 -3.17
CA HIS A 13 8.35 5.86 -2.48
C HIS A 13 7.16 5.35 -1.67
N ASP A 14 6.33 4.45 -2.22
CA ASP A 14 5.19 3.90 -1.52
C ASP A 14 5.61 3.18 -0.23
N ARG A 15 6.64 2.34 -0.30
CA ARG A 15 7.22 1.67 0.87
C ARG A 15 7.68 2.66 1.92
N TRP A 16 8.47 3.65 1.54
CA TRP A 16 8.97 4.70 2.43
C TRP A 16 7.83 5.49 3.08
N ALA A 17 6.83 5.91 2.32
CA ALA A 17 5.73 6.70 2.82
C ALA A 17 4.82 5.91 3.79
N ASN A 18 4.60 4.61 3.51
CA ASN A 18 3.85 3.74 4.43
C ASN A 18 4.61 3.49 5.73
N GLN A 19 5.95 3.31 5.70
CA GLN A 19 6.77 3.20 6.91
C GLN A 19 6.67 4.46 7.79
N HIS A 20 6.67 5.66 7.18
CA HIS A 20 6.46 6.91 7.91
C HIS A 20 5.05 7.03 8.50
N LEU A 21 4.03 6.54 7.76
CA LEU A 21 2.66 6.47 8.27
C LEU A 21 2.56 5.53 9.48
N TYR A 22 3.17 4.35 9.43
CA TYR A 22 3.16 3.41 10.55
C TYR A 22 3.88 3.99 11.77
N ALA A 23 5.01 4.67 11.59
CA ALA A 23 5.71 5.34 12.67
C ALA A 23 4.83 6.41 13.33
N ALA A 24 4.05 7.16 12.57
CA ALA A 24 3.11 8.14 13.10
C ALA A 24 1.92 7.50 13.85
N CYS A 25 1.59 6.25 13.54
CA CYS A 25 0.55 5.49 14.24
C CYS A 25 1.03 4.87 15.56
N GLN A 26 2.34 4.64 15.75
CA GLN A 26 2.88 3.95 16.93
C GLN A 26 2.50 4.56 18.29
N PRO A 27 2.42 5.90 18.46
CA PRO A 27 2.03 6.49 19.75
C PRO A 27 0.54 6.33 20.07
N LEU A 28 -0.30 5.90 19.12
CA LEU A 28 -1.74 5.80 19.29
C LEU A 28 -2.13 4.53 20.04
N SER A 29 -3.15 4.64 20.90
CA SER A 29 -3.77 3.48 21.53
C SER A 29 -4.55 2.64 20.49
N GLN A 30 -4.84 1.37 20.83
CA GLN A 30 -5.65 0.52 19.98
C GLN A 30 -7.06 1.10 19.76
N ASP A 31 -7.63 1.77 20.75
CA ASP A 31 -8.93 2.44 20.62
C ASP A 31 -8.88 3.60 19.63
N GLN A 32 -7.80 4.38 19.63
CA GLN A 32 -7.58 5.45 18.65
C GLN A 32 -7.37 4.90 17.23
N LEU A 33 -6.63 3.80 17.09
CA LEU A 33 -6.44 3.13 15.79
C LEU A 33 -7.76 2.59 15.22
N ASN A 34 -8.67 2.17 16.08
CA ASN A 34 -9.99 1.62 15.73
C ASN A 34 -11.12 2.66 15.78
N GLN A 35 -10.82 3.91 16.13
CA GLN A 35 -11.84 4.98 16.15
C GLN A 35 -12.54 5.07 14.79
N PRO A 36 -13.90 5.06 14.76
CA PRO A 36 -14.64 5.13 13.51
C PRO A 36 -14.59 6.52 12.88
N PHE A 37 -14.45 6.53 11.55
CA PHE A 37 -14.51 7.72 10.71
C PHE A 37 -15.42 7.48 9.50
N GLU A 38 -16.12 8.50 9.04
CA GLU A 38 -16.90 8.46 7.79
C GLU A 38 -16.00 8.68 6.56
N MET A 39 -14.86 7.99 6.52
CA MET A 39 -13.93 8.03 5.39
C MET A 39 -13.16 6.71 5.25
N GLY A 40 -12.70 6.41 4.04
CA GLY A 40 -11.95 5.21 3.75
C GLY A 40 -12.74 3.94 4.08
N THR A 41 -12.08 3.01 4.77
CA THR A 41 -12.69 1.77 5.26
C THR A 41 -13.17 1.85 6.70
N GLY A 42 -13.28 3.05 7.25
CA GLY A 42 -13.93 3.33 8.52
C GLY A 42 -13.00 3.58 9.71
N SER A 43 -11.74 3.16 9.69
CA SER A 43 -10.75 3.47 10.74
C SER A 43 -9.32 3.45 10.21
N LEU A 44 -8.35 3.94 11.01
CA LEU A 44 -6.94 3.81 10.66
C LEU A 44 -6.55 2.34 10.47
N SER A 45 -6.85 1.49 11.45
CA SER A 45 -6.50 0.06 11.43
C SER A 45 -7.05 -0.62 10.18
N THR A 46 -8.34 -0.43 9.86
CA THR A 46 -8.96 -1.05 8.68
C THR A 46 -8.40 -0.51 7.37
N ASN A 47 -8.04 0.78 7.28
CA ASN A 47 -7.39 1.34 6.09
C ASN A 47 -5.99 0.78 5.87
N LEU A 48 -5.19 0.63 6.93
CA LEU A 48 -3.85 0.06 6.83
C LEU A 48 -3.90 -1.39 6.35
N VAL A 49 -4.81 -2.20 6.93
CA VAL A 49 -5.02 -3.61 6.53
C VAL A 49 -5.52 -3.69 5.08
N HIS A 50 -6.50 -2.85 4.70
CA HIS A 50 -7.05 -2.83 3.35
C HIS A 50 -5.99 -2.50 2.29
N ASN A 51 -5.09 -1.56 2.59
CA ASN A 51 -4.02 -1.19 1.68
C ASN A 51 -3.08 -2.38 1.40
N LEU A 52 -2.68 -3.11 2.45
CA LEU A 52 -1.88 -4.33 2.30
C LEU A 52 -2.65 -5.46 1.62
N GLY A 53 -3.91 -5.64 1.97
CA GLY A 53 -4.79 -6.65 1.37
C GLY A 53 -4.98 -6.43 -0.14
N ALA A 54 -5.14 -5.18 -0.57
CA ALA A 54 -5.21 -4.84 -1.98
C ALA A 54 -3.89 -5.18 -2.70
N MET A 55 -2.74 -4.80 -2.14
CA MET A 55 -1.42 -5.12 -2.70
C MET A 55 -1.20 -6.62 -2.80
N GLN A 56 -1.55 -7.39 -1.75
CA GLN A 56 -1.49 -8.86 -1.76
C GLN A 56 -2.37 -9.47 -2.84
N GLY A 57 -3.63 -9.02 -2.94
CA GLY A 57 -4.58 -9.55 -3.93
C GLY A 57 -4.15 -9.27 -5.37
N TRP A 58 -3.57 -8.10 -5.64
CA TRP A 58 -3.03 -7.80 -6.95
C TRP A 58 -1.72 -8.55 -7.26
N THR A 59 -0.94 -8.90 -6.25
CA THR A 59 0.20 -9.82 -6.41
C THR A 59 -0.29 -11.18 -6.89
N ASP A 60 -1.36 -11.73 -6.29
CA ASP A 60 -1.95 -13.00 -6.72
C ASP A 60 -2.44 -12.96 -8.18
N VAL A 61 -2.98 -11.81 -8.61
CA VAL A 61 -3.38 -11.61 -10.01
C VAL A 61 -2.18 -11.59 -10.95
N LEU A 62 -1.11 -10.87 -10.60
CA LEU A 62 0.13 -10.82 -11.37
C LEU A 62 0.78 -12.20 -11.51
N ASP A 63 0.83 -12.97 -10.43
CA ASP A 63 1.44 -14.30 -10.40
C ASP A 63 0.56 -15.39 -11.03
N GLY A 64 -0.71 -15.08 -11.32
CA GLY A 64 -1.68 -16.05 -11.85
C GLY A 64 -2.06 -17.13 -10.82
N THR A 65 -1.88 -16.84 -9.53
CA THR A 65 -2.20 -17.77 -8.44
C THR A 65 -3.64 -17.61 -7.95
N PRO A 66 -4.23 -18.62 -7.30
CA PRO A 66 -5.51 -18.47 -6.61
C PRO A 66 -5.45 -17.33 -5.58
N SER A 67 -6.55 -16.61 -5.42
CA SER A 67 -6.64 -15.55 -4.39
C SER A 67 -6.45 -16.14 -3.01
N ARG A 68 -5.51 -15.58 -2.25
CA ARG A 68 -5.37 -15.84 -0.81
C ARG A 68 -6.59 -15.30 -0.05
N PRO A 69 -6.86 -15.78 1.17
CA PRO A 69 -7.84 -15.15 2.08
C PRO A 69 -7.55 -13.65 2.22
N ARG A 70 -8.61 -12.86 2.30
CA ARG A 70 -8.47 -11.41 2.43
C ARG A 70 -7.94 -11.06 3.82
N LEU A 71 -6.99 -10.14 3.89
CA LEU A 71 -6.47 -9.68 5.18
C LEU A 71 -7.57 -9.03 6.02
N GLU A 72 -8.53 -8.36 5.40
CA GLU A 72 -9.65 -7.69 6.06
C GLU A 72 -10.61 -8.64 6.80
N GLU A 73 -10.50 -9.95 6.60
CA GLU A 73 -11.27 -10.98 7.33
C GLU A 73 -10.72 -11.22 8.75
N GLN A 74 -9.57 -10.63 9.08
CA GLN A 74 -8.91 -10.78 10.37
C GLN A 74 -8.64 -9.44 11.02
N THR A 75 -8.45 -9.46 12.33
CA THR A 75 -8.04 -8.28 13.11
C THR A 75 -6.55 -8.35 13.38
N TYR A 76 -5.86 -7.22 13.19
CA TYR A 76 -4.42 -7.10 13.40
C TYR A 76 -4.10 -5.99 14.39
N THR A 77 -3.07 -6.19 15.19
CA THR A 77 -2.39 -5.11 15.91
C THR A 77 -1.53 -4.30 14.93
N LEU A 78 -1.16 -3.08 15.28
CA LEU A 78 -0.27 -2.26 14.46
C LEU A 78 1.07 -2.97 14.18
N ASN A 79 1.64 -3.65 15.17
CA ASN A 79 2.90 -4.38 14.99
C ASN A 79 2.76 -5.51 13.96
N GLN A 80 1.67 -6.26 13.99
CA GLN A 80 1.41 -7.29 12.98
C GLN A 80 1.23 -6.69 11.57
N ILE A 81 0.58 -5.52 11.45
CA ILE A 81 0.48 -4.80 10.17
C ILE A 81 1.86 -4.40 9.65
N ILE A 82 2.72 -3.89 10.54
CA ILE A 82 4.11 -3.51 10.19
C ILE A 82 4.90 -4.73 9.74
N GLU A 83 4.79 -5.86 10.44
CA GLU A 83 5.46 -7.12 10.08
C GLU A 83 5.02 -7.67 8.72
N LEU A 84 3.75 -7.47 8.35
CA LEU A 84 3.20 -7.90 7.05
C LEU A 84 3.67 -7.00 5.88
N HIS A 85 4.03 -5.76 6.14
CA HIS A 85 4.29 -4.76 5.09
C HIS A 85 5.45 -5.15 4.17
N ASP A 86 6.62 -5.44 4.71
CA ASP A 86 7.80 -5.70 3.88
C ASP A 86 7.67 -6.99 3.04
N PRO A 87 7.20 -8.13 3.58
CA PRO A 87 6.94 -9.33 2.77
C PRO A 87 5.96 -9.08 1.62
N ILE A 88 4.85 -8.40 1.89
CA ILE A 88 3.82 -8.12 0.87
C ILE A 88 4.35 -7.14 -0.18
N SER A 89 5.02 -6.06 0.24
CA SER A 89 5.60 -5.07 -0.66
C SER A 89 6.69 -5.66 -1.55
N ASN A 90 7.56 -6.51 -1.00
CA ASN A 90 8.60 -7.20 -1.77
C ASN A 90 8.01 -8.17 -2.79
N ALA A 91 6.98 -8.94 -2.41
CA ALA A 91 6.31 -9.85 -3.33
C ALA A 91 5.65 -9.09 -4.49
N PHE A 92 4.96 -7.97 -4.18
CA PHE A 92 4.36 -7.11 -5.21
C PHE A 92 5.42 -6.53 -6.15
N GLU A 93 6.51 -5.98 -5.62
CA GLU A 93 7.62 -5.44 -6.42
C GLU A 93 8.16 -6.48 -7.39
N GLN A 94 8.46 -7.69 -6.90
CA GLN A 94 8.95 -8.79 -7.71
C GLN A 94 7.97 -9.16 -8.82
N ALA A 95 6.70 -9.34 -8.50
CA ALA A 95 5.67 -9.71 -9.47
C ALA A 95 5.45 -8.61 -10.54
N ALA A 96 5.41 -7.34 -10.12
CA ALA A 96 5.15 -6.21 -11.00
C ALA A 96 6.32 -5.85 -11.92
N LEU A 97 7.56 -6.16 -11.52
CA LEU A 97 8.77 -5.87 -12.31
C LEU A 97 9.30 -7.09 -13.08
N ALA A 98 8.71 -8.27 -12.91
CA ALA A 98 9.15 -9.51 -13.57
C ALA A 98 8.86 -9.54 -15.09
N ARG A 99 7.95 -8.69 -15.58
CA ARG A 99 7.45 -8.73 -16.97
C ARG A 99 7.36 -7.33 -17.57
N PRO A 100 7.31 -7.20 -18.91
CA PRO A 100 7.00 -5.92 -19.57
C PRO A 100 5.65 -5.36 -19.12
N PHE A 101 5.54 -4.04 -19.02
CA PHE A 101 4.34 -3.37 -18.48
C PHE A 101 3.10 -3.48 -19.38
N ASP A 102 3.27 -3.77 -20.66
CA ASP A 102 2.23 -4.05 -21.63
C ASP A 102 1.75 -5.52 -21.64
N THR A 103 2.39 -6.38 -20.83
CA THR A 103 1.96 -7.79 -20.70
C THR A 103 0.52 -7.86 -20.23
N ILE A 104 -0.29 -8.62 -20.96
CA ILE A 104 -1.71 -8.85 -20.65
C ILE A 104 -1.84 -9.93 -19.58
N ILE A 105 -2.63 -9.62 -18.57
CA ILE A 105 -3.03 -10.52 -17.48
C ILE A 105 -4.54 -10.71 -17.55
N ASN A 106 -4.96 -11.95 -17.70
CA ASN A 106 -6.38 -12.33 -17.66
C ASN A 106 -6.72 -12.93 -16.30
N ARG A 107 -7.86 -12.54 -15.76
CA ARG A 107 -8.37 -13.05 -14.48
C ARG A 107 -9.83 -13.43 -14.62
N ASP A 108 -10.13 -14.71 -14.52
CA ASP A 108 -11.49 -15.21 -14.50
C ASP A 108 -12.13 -14.96 -13.13
N ARG A 109 -13.37 -14.49 -13.15
CA ARG A 109 -14.16 -14.23 -11.94
C ARG A 109 -15.62 -14.57 -12.22
N GLY A 110 -16.04 -15.79 -11.89
CA GLY A 110 -17.33 -16.33 -12.28
C GLY A 110 -17.43 -16.44 -13.81
N ASP A 111 -18.46 -15.83 -14.39
CA ASP A 111 -18.73 -15.85 -15.83
C ASP A 111 -17.97 -14.78 -16.64
N HIS A 112 -17.11 -13.99 -15.97
CA HIS A 112 -16.40 -12.90 -16.62
C HIS A 112 -14.89 -13.08 -16.54
N THR A 113 -14.20 -12.83 -17.67
CA THR A 113 -12.76 -12.68 -17.74
C THR A 113 -12.42 -11.19 -17.75
N TYR A 114 -11.70 -10.73 -16.74
CA TYR A 114 -11.14 -9.38 -16.69
C TYR A 114 -9.75 -9.37 -17.28
N THR A 115 -9.47 -8.35 -18.06
CA THR A 115 -8.18 -8.18 -18.75
C THR A 115 -7.49 -6.93 -18.21
N PHE A 116 -6.26 -7.09 -17.77
CA PHE A 116 -5.41 -6.02 -17.24
C PHE A 116 -4.08 -6.01 -17.96
N THR A 117 -3.32 -4.93 -17.81
CA THR A 117 -1.88 -4.91 -18.11
C THR A 117 -1.09 -4.87 -16.82
N VAL A 118 0.14 -5.38 -16.82
CA VAL A 118 1.05 -5.29 -15.66
C VAL A 118 1.23 -3.84 -15.21
N GLY A 119 1.45 -2.92 -16.15
CA GLY A 119 1.57 -1.49 -15.87
C GLY A 119 0.28 -0.87 -15.31
N GLY A 120 -0.88 -1.32 -15.79
CA GLY A 120 -2.18 -0.90 -15.26
C GLY A 120 -2.37 -1.33 -13.80
N ILE A 121 -2.03 -2.59 -13.49
CA ILE A 121 -2.08 -3.12 -12.11
C ILE A 121 -1.12 -2.33 -11.20
N LEU A 122 0.13 -2.12 -11.63
CA LEU A 122 1.11 -1.35 -10.86
C LEU A 122 0.59 0.06 -10.58
N THR A 123 0.11 0.76 -11.61
CA THR A 123 -0.44 2.11 -11.48
C THR A 123 -1.62 2.13 -10.51
N HIS A 124 -2.53 1.16 -10.63
CA HIS A 124 -3.67 1.04 -9.72
C HIS A 124 -3.22 0.86 -8.27
N VAL A 125 -2.33 -0.08 -7.98
CA VAL A 125 -1.88 -0.36 -6.61
C VAL A 125 -1.19 0.87 -6.01
N MET A 126 -0.33 1.56 -6.75
CA MET A 126 0.37 2.75 -6.25
C MET A 126 -0.59 3.93 -6.00
N THR A 127 -1.54 4.18 -6.90
CA THR A 127 -2.54 5.26 -6.71
C THR A 127 -3.56 4.92 -5.63
N HIS A 128 -3.94 3.65 -5.50
CA HIS A 128 -4.79 3.14 -4.43
C HIS A 128 -4.13 3.32 -3.06
N SER A 129 -2.85 2.94 -2.94
CA SER A 129 -2.07 3.14 -1.72
C SER A 129 -1.99 4.62 -1.35
N MET A 130 -1.70 5.49 -2.32
CA MET A 130 -1.67 6.94 -2.09
C MET A 130 -3.03 7.47 -1.61
N HIS A 131 -4.14 7.00 -2.21
CA HIS A 131 -5.50 7.41 -1.82
C HIS A 131 -5.79 7.04 -0.36
N HIS A 132 -5.56 5.79 0.04
CA HIS A 132 -5.81 5.34 1.41
C HIS A 132 -4.82 5.95 2.41
N ARG A 133 -3.57 6.18 2.01
CA ARG A 133 -2.61 6.92 2.84
C ARG A 133 -3.07 8.36 3.12
N ALA A 134 -3.61 9.07 2.12
CA ALA A 134 -4.17 10.41 2.33
C ALA A 134 -5.34 10.40 3.32
N GLN A 135 -6.20 9.38 3.27
CA GLN A 135 -7.28 9.19 4.26
C GLN A 135 -6.70 8.94 5.66
N CYS A 136 -5.68 8.09 5.80
CA CYS A 136 -5.01 7.85 7.08
C CYS A 136 -4.38 9.13 7.64
N LEU A 137 -3.72 9.95 6.81
CA LEU A 137 -3.17 11.25 7.24
C LEU A 137 -4.26 12.19 7.78
N ASN A 138 -5.43 12.19 7.14
CA ASN A 138 -6.57 12.95 7.62
C ASN A 138 -7.12 12.43 8.96
N MET A 139 -7.23 11.10 9.11
CA MET A 139 -7.61 10.47 10.40
C MET A 139 -6.62 10.82 11.51
N LEU A 140 -5.30 10.76 11.24
CA LEU A 140 -4.27 11.16 12.21
C LEU A 140 -4.45 12.60 12.68
N ARG A 141 -4.80 13.52 11.76
CA ARG A 141 -5.10 14.91 12.12
C ARG A 141 -6.32 15.01 13.04
N HIS A 142 -7.38 14.28 12.78
CA HIS A 142 -8.57 14.22 13.63
C HIS A 142 -8.29 13.61 15.01
N LEU A 143 -7.28 12.73 15.11
CA LEU A 143 -6.81 12.15 16.37
C LEU A 143 -5.85 13.06 17.15
N GLY A 144 -5.58 14.27 16.66
CA GLY A 144 -4.74 15.26 17.33
C GLY A 144 -3.24 15.11 17.07
N VAL A 145 -2.84 14.35 16.04
CA VAL A 145 -1.42 14.29 15.63
C VAL A 145 -1.06 15.60 14.94
N GLU A 146 -0.29 16.42 15.64
CA GLU A 146 0.06 17.77 15.17
C GLU A 146 1.00 17.75 13.97
N LYS A 147 2.02 16.87 13.99
CA LYS A 147 3.00 16.73 12.92
C LYS A 147 2.72 15.48 12.09
N LEU A 148 2.09 15.68 10.95
CA LEU A 148 1.85 14.58 10.01
C LEU A 148 3.17 14.13 9.35
N PRO A 149 3.30 12.84 9.03
CA PRO A 149 4.48 12.33 8.34
C PRO A 149 4.55 12.86 6.89
N MET A 150 5.77 12.97 6.40
CA MET A 150 6.05 13.25 4.99
C MET A 150 5.46 12.14 4.10
N SER A 151 4.95 12.51 2.93
CA SER A 151 4.22 11.57 2.08
C SER A 151 4.39 11.82 0.57
N SER A 152 5.06 12.87 0.15
CA SER A 152 5.27 13.17 -1.28
C SER A 152 6.54 12.52 -1.84
N VAL A 153 6.54 12.27 -3.14
CA VAL A 153 7.73 11.78 -3.87
C VAL A 153 8.89 12.77 -3.75
N MET A 154 8.60 14.09 -3.74
CA MET A 154 9.63 15.11 -3.60
C MET A 154 10.31 15.03 -2.22
N GLU A 155 9.55 14.89 -1.14
CA GLU A 155 10.10 14.72 0.21
C GLU A 155 10.95 13.45 0.31
N TRP A 156 10.47 12.36 -0.30
CA TRP A 156 11.24 11.11 -0.39
C TRP A 156 12.58 11.31 -1.11
N MET A 157 12.59 11.99 -2.26
CA MET A 157 13.83 12.28 -3.00
C MET A 157 14.81 13.13 -2.21
N LEU A 158 14.32 14.07 -1.39
CA LEU A 158 15.16 14.97 -0.60
C LEU A 158 15.72 14.32 0.68
N THR A 159 15.05 13.32 1.22
CA THR A 159 15.37 12.73 2.54
C THR A 159 15.94 11.30 2.44
N SER A 160 15.68 10.58 1.35
CA SER A 160 16.29 9.27 1.13
C SER A 160 17.71 9.41 0.62
N ASP A 161 18.62 8.55 1.05
CA ASP A 161 20.03 8.51 0.60
C ASP A 161 20.21 8.28 -0.92
N ASN A 162 19.12 8.35 -1.70
CA ASN A 162 19.14 8.23 -3.16
C ASN A 162 19.72 9.46 -3.87
N THR A 163 20.11 10.51 -3.15
CA THR A 163 20.72 11.75 -3.67
C THR A 163 22.25 11.80 -3.50
N LYS A 164 22.89 10.71 -3.03
CA LYS A 164 24.35 10.61 -2.91
C LYS A 164 24.95 9.68 -3.96
#